data_d6ea12b05ab2557492015ae45a6ece9b
#
_entry.id   d6ea12b05ab2557492015ae45a6ece9b
#
_cell.length_a   1.000
_cell.length_b   1.000
_cell.length_c   1.000
_cell.angle_alpha   90.00
_cell.angle_beta   90.00
_cell.angle_gamma   90.00
#
_symmetry.space_group_name_H-M   'P 1'
#
loop_
_entity.id
_entity.type
_entity.pdbx_description
1 polymer ?
#
loop_
_entity_poly.entity_id
_entity_poly.type
_entity_poly.pdbx_seq_one_letter_code
_entity_poly.pdbx_strand_id
1 'polypeptide(L)'
;MKNKFKFTIEYQFDLLRYIVLDKDGVNALNKVEDSYFTLTEHAVIAFALKSYYKNNKRIPGETILREHIKNLLNTKQYIDLVTKDEQSEILKLLTPIYNGVVKDGDEIYALCKEFSMYTKLKDIIEDMDINNFSSYQKFSKQISSAIEDPDEVDESLTSFLFKDI
;
A
#
# COMPACT_ATOMS: atom_id res chain seq x y z
N MET A 1 11.10 -22.37 -14.72
CA MET A 1 10.31 -21.20 -15.15
C MET A 1 10.42 -20.09 -14.12
N LYS A 2 10.94 -18.94 -14.51
CA LYS A 2 11.02 -17.80 -13.59
C LYS A 2 9.61 -17.21 -13.42
N ASN A 3 9.16 -17.07 -12.18
CA ASN A 3 7.93 -16.37 -11.89
C ASN A 3 8.05 -14.90 -12.28
N LYS A 4 7.09 -14.43 -13.05
CA LYS A 4 7.05 -13.04 -13.46
C LYS A 4 6.75 -12.16 -12.24
N PHE A 5 7.46 -11.03 -12.11
CA PHE A 5 7.20 -10.09 -11.04
C PHE A 5 5.76 -9.55 -11.15
N LYS A 6 4.98 -9.71 -10.09
CA LYS A 6 3.53 -9.43 -10.10
C LYS A 6 3.19 -7.98 -9.76
N PHE A 7 4.06 -7.30 -9.01
CA PHE A 7 3.73 -5.99 -8.42
C PHE A 7 4.30 -4.86 -9.25
N THR A 8 3.94 -4.84 -10.52
CA THR A 8 4.35 -3.84 -11.50
C THR A 8 3.76 -2.45 -11.18
N ILE A 9 4.28 -1.42 -11.85
CA ILE A 9 3.72 -0.06 -11.76
C ILE A 9 2.26 -0.06 -12.20
N GLU A 10 1.90 -0.83 -13.22
CA GLU A 10 0.53 -0.99 -13.69
C GLU A 10 -0.37 -1.60 -12.60
N TYR A 11 0.12 -2.63 -11.92
CA TYR A 11 -0.62 -3.23 -10.79
C TYR A 11 -0.81 -2.19 -9.68
N GLN A 12 0.24 -1.44 -9.34
CA GLN A 12 0.18 -0.44 -8.29
C GLN A 12 -0.83 0.68 -8.64
N PHE A 13 -0.90 1.06 -9.90
CA PHE A 13 -1.90 2.00 -10.39
C PHE A 13 -3.31 1.41 -10.25
N ASP A 14 -3.51 0.17 -10.67
CA ASP A 14 -4.80 -0.51 -10.57
C ASP A 14 -5.23 -0.68 -9.11
N LEU A 15 -4.28 -0.88 -8.21
CA LEU A 15 -4.56 -0.94 -6.78
C LEU A 15 -5.06 0.40 -6.23
N LEU A 16 -4.46 1.50 -6.64
CA LEU A 16 -4.95 2.84 -6.25
C LEU A 16 -6.37 3.07 -6.76
N ARG A 17 -6.64 2.67 -8.01
CA ARG A 17 -8.00 2.73 -8.58
C ARG A 17 -8.97 1.88 -7.76
N TYR A 18 -8.58 0.68 -7.42
CA TYR A 18 -9.40 -0.21 -6.57
C TYR A 18 -9.72 0.45 -5.24
N ILE A 19 -8.73 1.07 -4.60
CA ILE A 19 -8.89 1.72 -3.31
C ILE A 19 -9.95 2.83 -3.39
N VAL A 20 -9.94 3.64 -4.44
CA VAL A 20 -10.84 4.80 -4.53
C VAL A 20 -12.22 4.46 -5.09
N LEU A 21 -12.37 3.38 -5.84
CA LEU A 21 -13.63 3.07 -6.53
C LEU A 21 -14.39 1.88 -5.95
N ASP A 22 -13.70 0.91 -5.38
CA ASP A 22 -14.35 -0.31 -4.89
C ASP A 22 -14.88 -0.11 -3.47
N LYS A 23 -16.01 -0.76 -3.17
CA LYS A 23 -16.60 -0.71 -1.82
C LYS A 23 -15.67 -1.26 -0.75
N ASP A 24 -14.78 -2.20 -1.11
CA ASP A 24 -13.80 -2.80 -0.22
C ASP A 24 -12.43 -2.11 -0.30
N GLY A 25 -12.36 -0.96 -0.96
CA GLY A 25 -11.13 -0.19 -1.12
C GLY A 25 -10.46 0.19 0.18
N VAL A 26 -11.24 0.47 1.22
CA VAL A 26 -10.72 0.77 2.56
C VAL A 26 -9.90 -0.39 3.10
N ASN A 27 -10.35 -1.62 2.88
CA ASN A 27 -9.62 -2.80 3.35
C ASN A 27 -8.25 -2.91 2.69
N ALA A 28 -8.17 -2.62 1.39
CA ALA A 28 -6.89 -2.59 0.68
C ALA A 28 -6.01 -1.45 1.17
N LEU A 29 -6.58 -0.27 1.38
CA LEU A 29 -5.84 0.89 1.89
C LEU A 29 -5.20 0.59 3.25
N ASN A 30 -5.89 -0.13 4.11
CA ASN A 30 -5.39 -0.49 5.44
C ASN A 30 -4.26 -1.53 5.41
N LYS A 31 -4.08 -2.23 4.29
CA LYS A 31 -3.03 -3.24 4.13
C LYS A 31 -1.74 -2.69 3.56
N VAL A 32 -1.74 -1.47 3.05
CA VAL A 32 -0.57 -0.88 2.39
C VAL A 32 -0.09 0.37 3.10
N GLU A 33 1.20 0.66 2.94
CA GLU A 33 1.81 1.91 3.31
C GLU A 33 2.22 2.67 2.05
N ASP A 34 2.34 3.99 2.15
CA ASP A 34 2.79 4.80 1.02
C ASP A 34 4.16 4.37 0.50
N SER A 35 5.04 3.94 1.40
CA SER A 35 6.39 3.47 1.07
C SER A 35 6.41 2.18 0.23
N TYR A 36 5.29 1.46 0.12
CA TYR A 36 5.23 0.25 -0.70
C TYR A 36 5.21 0.56 -2.20
N PHE A 37 4.78 1.77 -2.57
CA PHE A 37 4.64 2.16 -3.98
C PHE A 37 5.98 2.58 -4.55
N THR A 38 6.28 2.09 -5.75
CA THR A 38 7.57 2.30 -6.40
C THR A 38 7.75 3.73 -6.91
N LEU A 39 6.69 4.29 -7.52
CA LEU A 39 6.72 5.67 -8.01
C LEU A 39 6.38 6.66 -6.91
N THR A 40 7.14 7.74 -6.85
CA THR A 40 6.88 8.83 -5.89
C THR A 40 5.46 9.36 -6.03
N GLU A 41 4.97 9.52 -7.25
CA GLU A 41 3.61 10.01 -7.52
C GLU A 41 2.55 9.10 -6.91
N HIS A 42 2.71 7.80 -7.06
CA HIS A 42 1.80 6.81 -6.46
C HIS A 42 1.90 6.83 -4.93
N ALA A 43 3.11 6.94 -4.40
CA ALA A 43 3.35 6.99 -2.95
C ALA A 43 2.67 8.22 -2.32
N VAL A 44 2.75 9.38 -2.97
CA VAL A 44 2.09 10.59 -2.48
C VAL A 44 0.58 10.44 -2.48
N ILE A 45 0.01 9.86 -3.53
CA ILE A 45 -1.44 9.60 -3.61
C ILE A 45 -1.87 8.64 -2.48
N ALA A 46 -1.13 7.56 -2.28
CA ALA A 46 -1.42 6.60 -1.20
C ALA A 46 -1.34 7.27 0.17
N PHE A 47 -0.31 8.08 0.41
CA PHE A 47 -0.16 8.82 1.67
C PHE A 47 -1.34 9.77 1.89
N ALA A 48 -1.74 10.49 0.87
CA ALA A 48 -2.87 11.42 0.95
C ALA A 48 -4.17 10.68 1.26
N LEU A 49 -4.39 9.53 0.64
CA LEU A 49 -5.57 8.70 0.90
C LEU A 49 -5.59 8.21 2.35
N LYS A 50 -4.45 7.71 2.85
CA LYS A 50 -4.35 7.25 4.24
C LYS A 50 -4.55 8.39 5.23
N SER A 51 -3.94 9.52 4.99
CA SER A 51 -4.06 10.72 5.82
C SER A 51 -5.52 11.20 5.87
N TYR A 52 -6.17 11.27 4.73
CA TYR A 52 -7.57 11.69 4.65
C TYR A 52 -8.48 10.69 5.39
N TYR A 53 -8.30 9.42 5.15
CA TYR A 53 -9.10 8.37 5.78
C TYR A 53 -8.94 8.37 7.31
N LYS A 54 -7.72 8.58 7.79
CA LYS A 54 -7.45 8.65 9.22
C LYS A 54 -8.31 9.71 9.92
N ASN A 55 -8.49 10.85 9.29
CA ASN A 55 -9.22 11.99 9.87
C ASN A 55 -10.72 11.95 9.57
N ASN A 56 -11.14 11.40 8.46
CA ASN A 56 -12.52 11.50 7.96
C ASN A 56 -13.25 10.16 7.90
N LYS A 57 -12.55 9.04 8.04
CA LYS A 57 -13.12 7.68 8.04
C LYS A 57 -13.90 7.34 6.77
N ARG A 58 -13.50 7.92 5.65
CA ARG A 58 -14.07 7.65 4.32
C ARG A 58 -13.03 7.91 3.25
N ILE A 59 -13.24 7.31 2.08
CA ILE A 59 -12.42 7.56 0.91
C ILE A 59 -12.94 8.83 0.23
N PRO A 60 -12.07 9.81 -0.08
CA PRO A 60 -12.51 11.04 -0.74
C PRO A 60 -12.80 10.81 -2.22
N GLY A 61 -13.66 11.66 -2.79
CA GLY A 61 -13.79 11.76 -4.24
C GLY A 61 -12.60 12.51 -4.86
N GLU A 62 -12.58 12.58 -6.19
CA GLU A 62 -11.46 13.18 -6.94
C GLU A 62 -11.18 14.63 -6.52
N THR A 63 -12.20 15.47 -6.49
CA THR A 63 -12.04 16.89 -6.18
C THR A 63 -11.47 17.10 -4.78
N ILE A 64 -12.00 16.36 -3.81
CA ILE A 64 -11.56 16.47 -2.41
C ILE A 64 -10.12 15.96 -2.27
N LEU A 65 -9.78 14.84 -2.90
CA LEU A 65 -8.41 14.32 -2.84
C LEU A 65 -7.44 15.29 -3.51
N ARG A 66 -7.83 15.89 -4.63
CA ARG A 66 -7.00 16.89 -5.33
C ARG A 66 -6.64 18.05 -4.41
N GLU A 67 -7.63 18.61 -3.73
CA GLU A 67 -7.39 19.70 -2.78
C GLU A 67 -6.54 19.26 -1.58
N HIS A 68 -6.80 18.06 -1.08
CA HIS A 68 -6.01 17.52 0.02
C HIS A 68 -4.54 17.35 -0.36
N ILE A 69 -4.25 16.86 -1.56
CA ILE A 69 -2.88 16.71 -2.06
C ILE A 69 -2.21 18.09 -2.21
N LYS A 70 -2.92 19.07 -2.80
CA LYS A 70 -2.39 20.43 -2.92
C LYS A 70 -1.99 21.01 -1.57
N ASN A 71 -2.84 20.86 -0.57
CA ASN A 71 -2.57 21.33 0.77
C ASN A 71 -1.38 20.61 1.40
N LEU A 72 -1.31 19.30 1.21
CA LEU A 72 -0.24 18.46 1.73
C LEU A 72 1.12 18.84 1.13
N LEU A 73 1.18 19.05 -0.18
CA LEU A 73 2.41 19.39 -0.89
C LEU A 73 2.90 20.81 -0.59
N ASN A 74 2.03 21.67 -0.08
CA ASN A 74 2.40 23.02 0.36
C ASN A 74 2.90 23.06 1.80
N THR A 75 2.92 21.93 2.52
CA THR A 75 3.47 21.90 3.87
C THR A 75 5.00 21.94 3.83
N LYS A 76 5.61 22.34 4.95
CA LYS A 76 7.08 22.43 5.07
C LYS A 76 7.76 21.08 4.78
N GLN A 77 7.09 19.99 5.05
CA GLN A 77 7.63 18.65 4.86
C GLN A 77 7.87 18.32 3.37
N TYR A 78 7.02 18.83 2.48
CA TYR A 78 7.04 18.45 1.06
C TYR A 78 7.46 19.57 0.11
N ILE A 79 7.40 20.82 0.55
CA ILE A 79 7.59 21.99 -0.34
C ILE A 79 8.96 21.99 -1.02
N ASP A 80 9.99 21.48 -0.33
CA ASP A 80 11.36 21.39 -0.85
C ASP A 80 11.68 20.03 -1.48
N LEU A 81 10.80 19.03 -1.30
CA LEU A 81 11.02 17.66 -1.78
C LEU A 81 10.31 17.38 -3.10
N VAL A 82 9.28 18.13 -3.43
CA VAL A 82 8.46 17.90 -4.62
C VAL A 82 8.47 19.16 -5.47
N THR A 83 8.96 19.05 -6.70
CA THR A 83 8.99 20.18 -7.63
C THR A 83 7.58 20.48 -8.13
N LYS A 84 7.40 21.67 -8.73
CA LYS A 84 6.10 22.04 -9.33
C LYS A 84 5.70 21.09 -10.46
N ASP A 85 6.67 20.61 -11.23
CA ASP A 85 6.41 19.66 -12.32
C ASP A 85 5.97 18.32 -11.76
N GLU A 86 6.61 17.82 -10.71
CA GLU A 86 6.20 16.60 -10.02
C GLU A 86 4.82 16.74 -9.42
N GLN A 87 4.50 17.89 -8.84
CA GLN A 87 3.17 18.21 -8.32
C GLN A 87 2.10 18.09 -9.41
N SER A 88 2.39 18.69 -10.58
CA SER A 88 1.52 18.62 -11.74
C SER A 88 1.30 17.17 -12.19
N GLU A 89 2.35 16.37 -12.22
CA GLU A 89 2.28 14.96 -12.62
C GLU A 89 1.44 14.15 -11.64
N ILE A 90 1.59 14.39 -10.33
CA ILE A 90 0.77 13.73 -9.30
C ILE A 90 -0.72 14.04 -9.52
N LEU A 91 -1.04 15.31 -9.70
CA LEU A 91 -2.43 15.73 -9.88
C LEU A 91 -3.05 15.22 -11.18
N LYS A 92 -2.25 15.08 -12.23
CA LYS A 92 -2.71 14.52 -13.51
C LYS A 92 -3.10 13.04 -13.41
N LEU A 93 -2.52 12.30 -12.49
CA LEU A 93 -2.83 10.88 -12.31
C LEU A 93 -4.22 10.66 -11.71
N LEU A 94 -4.75 11.64 -10.99
CA LEU A 94 -6.03 11.47 -10.31
C LEU A 94 -7.19 11.24 -11.27
N THR A 95 -7.23 11.95 -12.38
CA THR A 95 -8.30 11.81 -13.36
C THR A 95 -8.41 10.39 -13.92
N PRO A 96 -7.32 9.77 -14.44
CA PRO A 96 -7.43 8.38 -14.90
C PRO A 96 -7.70 7.37 -13.79
N ILE A 97 -7.25 7.64 -12.57
CA ILE A 97 -7.55 6.76 -11.44
C ILE A 97 -9.05 6.73 -11.16
N TYR A 98 -9.67 7.90 -11.05
CA TYR A 98 -11.10 8.01 -10.70
C TYR A 98 -12.03 7.72 -11.86
N ASN A 99 -11.64 8.00 -13.10
CA ASN A 99 -12.48 7.83 -14.26
C ASN A 99 -12.31 6.48 -14.96
N GLY A 100 -11.46 5.63 -14.43
CA GLY A 100 -11.33 4.27 -14.94
C GLY A 100 -12.39 3.33 -14.36
N VAL A 101 -12.26 2.07 -14.75
CA VAL A 101 -13.12 0.99 -14.26
C VAL A 101 -12.23 -0.04 -13.59
N VAL A 102 -12.65 -0.52 -12.43
CA VAL A 102 -11.97 -1.62 -11.75
C VAL A 102 -12.25 -2.91 -12.51
N LYS A 103 -11.18 -3.51 -13.04
CA LYS A 103 -11.22 -4.83 -13.67
C LYS A 103 -10.49 -5.81 -12.76
N ASP A 104 -11.05 -7.02 -12.63
CA ASP A 104 -10.42 -8.08 -11.83
C ASP A 104 -10.17 -7.65 -10.37
N GLY A 105 -11.16 -6.97 -9.76
CA GLY A 105 -11.06 -6.45 -8.41
C GLY A 105 -10.70 -7.49 -7.36
N ASP A 106 -11.26 -8.70 -7.46
CA ASP A 106 -10.96 -9.78 -6.52
C ASP A 106 -9.50 -10.20 -6.58
N GLU A 107 -8.93 -10.25 -7.79
CA GLU A 107 -7.50 -10.56 -7.98
C GLU A 107 -6.61 -9.43 -7.47
N ILE A 108 -6.99 -8.18 -7.76
CA ILE A 108 -6.26 -7.00 -7.28
C ILE A 108 -6.19 -7.03 -5.74
N TYR A 109 -7.31 -7.32 -5.09
CA TYR A 109 -7.37 -7.39 -3.63
C TYR A 109 -6.56 -8.55 -3.07
N ALA A 110 -6.67 -9.73 -3.70
CA ALA A 110 -5.88 -10.89 -3.28
C ALA A 110 -4.38 -10.62 -3.40
N LEU A 111 -3.95 -10.00 -4.50
CA LEU A 111 -2.55 -9.61 -4.71
C LEU A 111 -2.10 -8.50 -3.75
N CYS A 112 -3.02 -7.70 -3.25
CA CYS A 112 -2.70 -6.64 -2.28
C CYS A 112 -2.09 -7.21 -0.99
N LYS A 113 -2.60 -8.34 -0.52
CA LYS A 113 -2.04 -9.03 0.64
C LYS A 113 -0.61 -9.50 0.37
N GLU A 114 -0.38 -10.10 -0.80
CA GLU A 114 0.95 -10.54 -1.21
C GLU A 114 1.89 -9.35 -1.41
N PHE A 115 1.41 -8.25 -1.96
CA PHE A 115 2.18 -7.02 -2.14
C PHE A 115 2.66 -6.47 -0.80
N SER A 116 1.77 -6.39 0.18
CA SER A 116 2.11 -5.96 1.53
C SER A 116 3.18 -6.85 2.15
N MET A 117 2.99 -8.15 2.05
CA MET A 117 3.93 -9.15 2.57
C MET A 117 5.29 -9.04 1.88
N TYR A 118 5.29 -8.96 0.55
CA TYR A 118 6.51 -8.83 -0.26
C TYR A 118 7.30 -7.60 0.17
N THR A 119 6.64 -6.46 0.31
CA THR A 119 7.31 -5.19 0.64
C THR A 119 7.92 -5.23 2.04
N LYS A 120 7.20 -5.77 3.01
CA LYS A 120 7.69 -5.94 4.37
C LYS A 120 8.91 -6.86 4.42
N LEU A 121 8.85 -7.98 3.71
CA LEU A 121 9.96 -8.94 3.65
C LEU A 121 11.19 -8.33 2.97
N LYS A 122 10.98 -7.58 1.89
CA LYS A 122 12.06 -6.89 1.19
C LYS A 122 12.79 -5.92 2.11
N ASP A 123 12.05 -5.11 2.86
CA ASP A 123 12.64 -4.15 3.80
C ASP A 123 13.45 -4.86 4.89
N ILE A 124 12.90 -5.95 5.43
CA ILE A 124 13.59 -6.74 6.47
C ILE A 124 14.88 -7.33 5.92
N ILE A 125 14.86 -7.88 4.71
CA ILE A 125 16.04 -8.48 4.08
C ILE A 125 17.10 -7.43 3.78
N GLU A 126 16.71 -6.26 3.31
CA GLU A 126 17.62 -5.15 3.04
C GLU A 126 18.31 -4.64 4.30
N ASP A 127 17.63 -4.67 5.44
CA ASP A 127 18.20 -4.27 6.74
C ASP A 127 19.00 -5.38 7.42
N MET A 128 18.97 -6.60 6.89
CA MET A 128 19.59 -7.75 7.50
C MET A 128 21.11 -7.75 7.31
N ASP A 129 21.84 -7.81 8.42
CA ASP A 129 23.30 -8.03 8.40
C ASP A 129 23.57 -9.54 8.54
N ILE A 130 23.86 -10.18 7.43
CA ILE A 130 24.12 -11.63 7.39
C ILE A 130 25.39 -12.03 8.13
N ASN A 131 26.27 -11.07 8.44
CA ASN A 131 27.48 -11.31 9.20
C ASN A 131 27.28 -11.27 10.72
N ASN A 132 26.08 -10.83 11.16
CA ASN A 132 25.77 -10.71 12.57
C ASN A 132 24.77 -11.79 13.00
N PHE A 133 25.31 -12.91 13.47
CA PHE A 133 24.48 -14.06 13.87
C PHE A 133 23.55 -13.76 15.04
N SER A 134 23.90 -12.81 15.92
CA SER A 134 23.05 -12.46 17.05
C SER A 134 21.75 -11.76 16.62
N SER A 135 21.70 -11.22 15.40
CA SER A 135 20.50 -10.58 14.85
C SER A 135 19.52 -11.56 14.21
N TYR A 136 19.89 -12.82 14.01
CA TYR A 136 19.08 -13.79 13.28
C TYR A 136 17.73 -14.05 13.94
N GLN A 137 17.71 -14.16 15.27
CA GLN A 137 16.44 -14.36 16.00
C GLN A 137 15.50 -13.17 15.81
N LYS A 138 16.05 -11.97 15.84
CA LYS A 138 15.29 -10.74 15.59
C LYS A 138 14.67 -10.77 14.21
N PHE A 139 15.45 -11.09 13.18
CA PHE A 139 14.97 -11.16 11.80
C PHE A 139 13.93 -12.26 11.61
N SER A 140 14.11 -13.40 12.24
CA SER A 140 13.15 -14.50 12.21
C SER A 140 11.79 -14.05 12.75
N LYS A 141 11.77 -13.32 13.87
CA LYS A 141 10.55 -12.77 14.43
C LYS A 141 9.91 -11.71 13.52
N GLN A 142 10.71 -10.84 12.92
CA GLN A 142 10.24 -9.83 11.98
C GLN A 142 9.61 -10.47 10.74
N ILE A 143 10.24 -11.52 10.20
CA ILE A 143 9.73 -12.25 9.04
C ILE A 143 8.40 -12.93 9.40
N SER A 144 8.31 -13.59 10.53
CA SER A 144 7.08 -14.22 10.99
C SER A 144 5.94 -13.20 11.12
N SER A 145 6.24 -12.04 11.69
CA SER A 145 5.26 -10.96 11.85
C SER A 145 4.82 -10.38 10.50
N ALA A 146 5.74 -10.28 9.53
CA ALA A 146 5.44 -9.74 8.20
C ALA A 146 4.54 -10.66 7.38
N ILE A 147 4.60 -11.97 7.64
CA ILE A 147 3.77 -12.96 6.95
C ILE A 147 2.35 -12.99 7.52
N GLU A 148 2.17 -12.61 8.79
CA GLU A 148 0.85 -12.55 9.40
C GLU A 148 0.01 -11.42 8.81
N ASP A 149 -1.19 -11.77 8.34
CA ASP A 149 -2.22 -10.80 7.98
C ASP A 149 -3.19 -10.70 9.16
N PRO A 150 -3.30 -9.54 9.83
CA PRO A 150 -4.20 -9.39 10.98
C PRO A 150 -5.64 -9.75 10.68
N ASP A 151 -6.08 -9.55 9.43
CA ASP A 151 -7.46 -9.86 9.04
C ASP A 151 -7.70 -11.35 8.81
N GLU A 152 -6.65 -12.14 8.59
CA GLU A 152 -6.72 -13.58 8.39
C GLU A 152 -6.49 -14.38 9.66
N VAL A 153 -5.85 -13.79 10.66
CA VAL A 153 -5.54 -14.45 11.93
C VAL A 153 -6.82 -14.89 12.66
N ASP A 154 -7.92 -14.16 12.46
CA ASP A 154 -9.15 -14.41 13.22
C ASP A 154 -9.94 -15.62 12.74
N GLU A 155 -9.90 -15.95 11.45
CA GLU A 155 -10.73 -17.04 10.92
C GLU A 155 -9.96 -18.30 10.59
N SER A 156 -8.83 -18.20 9.89
CA SER A 156 -8.13 -19.41 9.43
C SER A 156 -7.14 -19.93 10.46
N LEU A 157 -6.37 -19.06 11.12
CA LEU A 157 -5.39 -19.49 12.11
C LEU A 157 -6.03 -19.90 13.42
N THR A 158 -7.01 -19.14 13.88
CA THR A 158 -7.77 -19.49 15.09
C THR A 158 -8.53 -20.78 14.88
N SER A 159 -9.17 -20.95 13.73
CA SER A 159 -9.84 -22.19 13.35
C SER A 159 -8.87 -23.34 13.23
N PHE A 160 -7.69 -23.13 12.68
CA PHE A 160 -6.65 -24.15 12.56
C PHE A 160 -6.07 -24.53 13.91
N LEU A 161 -5.75 -23.55 14.77
CA LEU A 161 -5.16 -23.80 16.08
C LEU A 161 -6.11 -24.44 17.07
N PHE A 162 -7.40 -24.15 16.96
CA PHE A 162 -8.41 -24.66 17.91
C PHE A 162 -9.20 -25.84 17.38
N LYS A 163 -9.00 -26.24 16.15
CA LYS A 163 -9.70 -27.35 15.53
C LYS A 163 -9.23 -28.72 16.04
N ASP A 164 -8.01 -28.79 16.57
CA ASP A 164 -7.40 -30.01 17.09
C ASP A 164 -7.41 -30.08 18.62
N ILE A 165 -8.13 -29.17 19.25
CA ILE A 165 -8.39 -29.20 20.69
C ILE A 165 -9.80 -29.79 20.95
#